data_064ab0b93a227d4120acdf9996b45837
#
_entry.id   064ab0b93a227d4120acdf9996b45837
#
_cell.length_a   1.000
_cell.length_b   1.000
_cell.length_c   1.000
_cell.angle_alpha   90.00
_cell.angle_beta   90.00
_cell.angle_gamma   90.00
#
_symmetry.space_group_name_H-M   'P 1'
#
loop_
_entity.id
_entity.type
_entity.pdbx_description
1 polymer ?
#
loop_
_entity_poly.entity_id
_entity_poly.type
_entity_poly.pdbx_seq_one_letter_code
_entity_poly.pdbx_strand_id
1 'polypeptide(L)'
;MEITSAEFVISNTDVKKCPAGIFPEYAFIGRSNVEKSSLINMLTARKGLAMTSATPGKTMLINHFLINKNWYLVDLPGYGYARRGQKGKDQIRTIIEDYILEREQMTNLFVLIDSRLEPQNIDLEFMEWLGENGIPFSIIFTKADKLKGGRLKMNINAYLRELSKQWEELPPYFISSSENRTGRTEILNYIENINKEINYK
;
A
#
# COMPACT_ATOMS: atom_id res chain seq x y z
N MET A 1 13.71 -11.88 -2.59
CA MET A 1 12.68 -12.89 -2.18
C MET A 1 12.03 -13.50 -3.40
N GLU A 2 11.97 -14.81 -3.44
CA GLU A 2 11.19 -15.54 -4.43
C GLU A 2 9.77 -15.77 -3.90
N ILE A 3 8.76 -15.58 -4.74
CA ILE A 3 7.37 -15.86 -4.38
C ILE A 3 7.02 -17.27 -4.85
N THR A 4 6.99 -18.21 -3.91
CA THR A 4 6.69 -19.62 -4.17
C THR A 4 5.20 -19.94 -4.08
N SER A 5 4.46 -19.18 -3.26
CA SER A 5 3.00 -19.31 -3.15
C SER A 5 2.36 -17.97 -2.82
N ALA A 6 1.14 -17.78 -3.29
CA ALA A 6 0.32 -16.62 -2.99
C ALA A 6 -1.15 -17.06 -3.04
N GLU A 7 -1.84 -17.01 -1.91
CA GLU A 7 -3.19 -17.55 -1.75
C GLU A 7 -4.11 -16.52 -1.08
N PHE A 8 -5.29 -16.30 -1.66
CA PHE A 8 -6.33 -15.54 -1.00
C PHE A 8 -6.82 -16.31 0.25
N VAL A 9 -6.93 -15.61 1.37
CA VAL A 9 -7.35 -16.22 2.64
C VAL A 9 -8.72 -15.75 3.07
N ILE A 10 -8.91 -14.44 3.23
CA ILE A 10 -10.16 -13.89 3.73
C ILE A 10 -10.36 -12.45 3.25
N SER A 11 -11.62 -12.07 3.16
CA SER A 11 -12.08 -10.73 2.87
C SER A 11 -13.10 -10.32 3.92
N ASN A 12 -12.91 -9.18 4.58
CA ASN A 12 -13.84 -8.72 5.62
C ASN A 12 -13.76 -7.21 5.85
N THR A 13 -14.67 -6.68 6.69
CA THR A 13 -14.73 -5.27 7.07
C THR A 13 -14.33 -5.04 8.54
N ASP A 14 -14.02 -6.08 9.27
CA ASP A 14 -13.77 -6.03 10.71
C ASP A 14 -12.37 -6.51 11.02
N VAL A 15 -11.54 -5.65 11.62
CA VAL A 15 -10.17 -5.96 12.00
C VAL A 15 -10.10 -7.19 12.92
N LYS A 16 -11.11 -7.41 13.75
CA LYS A 16 -11.18 -8.56 14.68
C LYS A 16 -11.34 -9.90 13.96
N LYS A 17 -11.78 -9.87 12.71
CA LYS A 17 -11.95 -11.07 11.86
C LYS A 17 -10.75 -11.32 10.95
N CYS A 18 -9.69 -10.54 11.06
CA CYS A 18 -8.45 -10.79 10.36
C CYS A 18 -7.79 -12.08 10.85
N PRO A 19 -6.94 -12.73 10.04
CA PRO A 19 -6.37 -14.04 10.40
C PRO A 19 -5.68 -14.05 11.75
N ALA A 20 -5.92 -15.10 12.54
CA ALA A 20 -5.21 -15.33 13.79
C ALA A 20 -3.77 -15.72 13.53
N GLY A 21 -2.89 -15.51 14.52
CA GLY A 21 -1.49 -15.89 14.43
C GLY A 21 -0.55 -14.71 14.53
N ILE A 22 0.70 -14.95 14.19
CA ILE A 22 1.81 -14.01 14.40
C ILE A 22 2.52 -13.59 13.10
N PHE A 23 2.05 -14.03 11.93
CA PHE A 23 2.70 -13.68 10.68
C PHE A 23 2.67 -12.17 10.45
N PRO A 24 3.80 -11.58 10.03
CA PRO A 24 3.81 -10.16 9.71
C PRO A 24 2.91 -9.84 8.53
N GLU A 25 2.29 -8.66 8.58
CA GLU A 25 1.41 -8.15 7.54
C GLU A 25 1.99 -6.89 6.92
N TYR A 26 2.00 -6.87 5.61
CA TYR A 26 2.40 -5.71 4.81
C TYR A 26 1.17 -5.23 4.06
N ALA A 27 0.66 -4.07 4.46
CA ALA A 27 -0.57 -3.54 3.91
C ALA A 27 -0.30 -2.52 2.80
N PHE A 28 -1.19 -2.49 1.82
CA PHE A 28 -1.11 -1.62 0.65
C PHE A 28 -2.37 -0.77 0.60
N ILE A 29 -2.18 0.54 0.50
CA ILE A 29 -3.27 1.51 0.47
C ILE A 29 -2.96 2.63 -0.52
N GLY A 30 -4.00 3.28 -1.02
CA GLY A 30 -3.87 4.43 -1.90
C GLY A 30 -5.25 4.94 -2.26
N ARG A 31 -5.30 6.01 -3.06
CA ARG A 31 -6.58 6.45 -3.61
C ARG A 31 -7.09 5.48 -4.66
N SER A 32 -8.39 5.57 -4.97
CA SER A 32 -8.95 4.82 -6.10
C SER A 32 -8.18 5.12 -7.39
N ASN A 33 -8.08 4.14 -8.28
CA ASN A 33 -7.39 4.21 -9.57
C ASN A 33 -5.86 4.41 -9.50
N VAL A 34 -5.24 4.09 -8.38
CA VAL A 34 -3.78 4.12 -8.21
C VAL A 34 -3.10 2.82 -8.70
N GLU A 35 -3.86 1.92 -9.27
CA GLU A 35 -3.42 0.60 -9.77
C GLU A 35 -2.89 -0.34 -8.67
N LYS A 36 -3.51 -0.28 -7.48
CA LYS A 36 -3.10 -1.11 -6.34
C LYS A 36 -3.19 -2.60 -6.65
N SER A 37 -4.29 -3.07 -7.24
CA SER A 37 -4.47 -4.48 -7.61
C SER A 37 -3.44 -4.95 -8.64
N SER A 38 -3.13 -4.10 -9.62
CA SER A 38 -2.10 -4.39 -10.63
C SER A 38 -0.71 -4.51 -9.99
N LEU A 39 -0.40 -3.66 -9.02
CA LEU A 39 0.85 -3.73 -8.26
C LEU A 39 0.93 -5.03 -7.46
N ILE A 40 -0.12 -5.40 -6.76
CA ILE A 40 -0.18 -6.64 -5.97
C ILE A 40 0.04 -7.86 -6.87
N ASN A 41 -0.64 -7.90 -8.01
CA ASN A 41 -0.47 -8.99 -8.98
C ASN A 41 0.96 -9.05 -9.53
N MET A 42 1.56 -7.91 -9.80
CA MET A 42 2.94 -7.81 -10.25
C MET A 42 3.93 -8.30 -9.18
N LEU A 43 3.78 -7.85 -7.94
CA LEU A 43 4.66 -8.25 -6.84
C LEU A 43 4.62 -9.76 -6.60
N THR A 44 3.44 -10.35 -6.64
CA THR A 44 3.25 -11.78 -6.41
C THR A 44 3.49 -12.65 -7.64
N ALA A 45 3.66 -12.03 -8.81
CA ALA A 45 3.75 -12.70 -10.10
C ALA A 45 2.55 -13.64 -10.34
N ARG A 46 1.36 -13.20 -9.93
CA ARG A 46 0.10 -13.94 -10.08
C ARG A 46 -0.93 -13.08 -10.77
N LYS A 47 -1.36 -13.51 -11.97
CA LYS A 47 -2.43 -12.83 -12.67
C LYS A 47 -3.76 -13.06 -11.94
N GLY A 48 -4.49 -11.98 -11.68
CA GLY A 48 -5.82 -12.08 -11.09
C GLY A 48 -5.89 -12.47 -9.62
N LEU A 49 -4.77 -12.47 -8.88
CA LEU A 49 -4.80 -12.70 -7.43
C LEU A 49 -5.62 -11.61 -6.74
N ALA A 50 -5.26 -10.35 -6.96
CA ALA A 50 -6.09 -9.22 -6.58
C ALA A 50 -6.96 -8.83 -7.78
N MET A 51 -8.26 -8.63 -7.53
CA MET A 51 -9.18 -8.30 -8.60
C MET A 51 -9.01 -6.87 -9.06
N THR A 52 -8.66 -6.68 -10.34
CA THR A 52 -8.66 -5.37 -10.97
C THR A 52 -10.09 -5.00 -11.33
N SER A 53 -10.58 -3.85 -10.84
CA SER A 53 -11.89 -3.34 -11.18
C SER A 53 -11.77 -2.00 -11.90
N ALA A 54 -12.42 -1.89 -13.07
CA ALA A 54 -12.54 -0.63 -13.78
C ALA A 54 -13.51 0.33 -13.11
N THR A 55 -14.31 -0.15 -12.15
CA THR A 55 -15.31 0.66 -11.44
C THR A 55 -14.77 1.10 -10.09
N PRO A 56 -14.51 2.40 -9.88
CA PRO A 56 -14.10 2.90 -8.58
C PRO A 56 -15.15 2.59 -7.52
N GLY A 57 -14.70 2.14 -6.35
CA GLY A 57 -15.59 2.02 -5.20
C GLY A 57 -16.18 0.65 -4.92
N LYS A 58 -15.79 -0.40 -5.64
CA LYS A 58 -16.30 -1.76 -5.37
C LYS A 58 -15.61 -2.47 -4.21
N THR A 59 -14.37 -2.09 -3.87
CA THR A 59 -13.60 -2.78 -2.83
C THR A 59 -13.65 -1.99 -1.53
N MET A 60 -14.56 -2.34 -0.63
CA MET A 60 -14.65 -1.82 0.73
C MET A 60 -14.11 -2.81 1.74
N LEU A 61 -13.32 -3.78 1.30
CA LEU A 61 -12.93 -4.92 2.11
C LEU A 61 -11.42 -4.92 2.36
N ILE A 62 -11.06 -5.46 3.51
CA ILE A 62 -9.69 -5.82 3.84
C ILE A 62 -9.45 -7.22 3.26
N ASN A 63 -8.51 -7.36 2.34
CA ASN A 63 -8.21 -8.65 1.71
C ASN A 63 -6.84 -9.14 2.17
N HIS A 64 -6.80 -10.34 2.74
CA HIS A 64 -5.55 -11.00 3.15
C HIS A 64 -5.14 -12.05 2.14
N PHE A 65 -3.89 -11.95 1.69
CA PHE A 65 -3.23 -12.96 0.83
C PHE A 65 -2.04 -13.54 1.59
N LEU A 66 -2.02 -14.85 1.74
CA LEU A 66 -0.89 -15.54 2.38
C LEU A 66 0.21 -15.76 1.36
N ILE A 67 1.39 -15.24 1.65
CA ILE A 67 2.55 -15.30 0.75
C ILE A 67 3.61 -16.22 1.35
N ASN A 68 4.11 -17.14 0.52
CA ASN A 68 5.16 -18.07 0.93
C ASN A 68 4.86 -18.79 2.26
N LYS A 69 3.58 -18.89 2.62
CA LYS A 69 3.09 -19.54 3.84
C LYS A 69 3.63 -18.95 5.16
N ASN A 70 4.20 -17.74 5.10
CA ASN A 70 4.81 -17.14 6.29
C ASN A 70 4.62 -15.62 6.47
N TRP A 71 3.96 -14.94 5.57
CA TRP A 71 3.60 -13.54 5.74
C TRP A 71 2.35 -13.19 4.93
N TYR A 72 1.69 -12.10 5.29
CA TYR A 72 0.49 -11.64 4.59
C TYR A 72 0.75 -10.37 3.82
N LEU A 73 0.27 -10.34 2.59
CA LEU A 73 0.04 -9.12 1.85
C LEU A 73 -1.42 -8.74 2.07
N VAL A 74 -1.66 -7.49 2.51
CA VAL A 74 -3.02 -7.03 2.85
C VAL A 74 -3.41 -5.88 1.92
N ASP A 75 -4.51 -6.06 1.23
CA ASP A 75 -5.08 -5.03 0.37
C ASP A 75 -6.16 -4.28 1.13
N LEU A 76 -5.92 -2.99 1.42
CA LEU A 76 -6.87 -2.14 2.12
C LEU A 76 -7.78 -1.39 1.15
N PRO A 77 -9.00 -1.01 1.59
CA PRO A 77 -9.83 -0.11 0.78
C PRO A 77 -9.11 1.19 0.45
N GLY A 78 -9.36 1.72 -0.74
CA GLY A 78 -8.81 3.03 -1.10
C GLY A 78 -9.49 4.17 -0.37
N TYR A 79 -8.75 5.22 -0.06
CA TYR A 79 -9.29 6.44 0.53
C TYR A 79 -9.61 7.49 -0.55
N GLY A 80 -10.34 8.55 -0.18
CA GLY A 80 -10.57 9.70 -1.05
C GLY A 80 -11.62 9.55 -2.15
N TYR A 81 -12.69 8.78 -1.87
CA TYR A 81 -13.79 8.62 -2.83
C TYR A 81 -14.70 9.84 -2.87
N ALA A 82 -14.61 10.64 -3.95
CA ALA A 82 -15.48 11.80 -4.18
C ALA A 82 -16.94 11.42 -4.49
N ARG A 83 -17.17 10.21 -5.01
CA ARG A 83 -18.50 9.77 -5.50
C ARG A 83 -19.37 9.06 -4.46
N ARG A 84 -18.89 8.88 -3.23
CA ARG A 84 -19.68 8.26 -2.17
C ARG A 84 -20.35 9.32 -1.31
N GLY A 85 -21.55 9.03 -0.83
CA GLY A 85 -22.18 9.83 0.20
C GLY A 85 -21.36 9.83 1.49
N GLN A 86 -21.62 10.78 2.39
CA GLN A 86 -20.86 10.95 3.63
C GLN A 86 -20.79 9.65 4.46
N LYS A 87 -21.90 8.93 4.57
CA LYS A 87 -21.96 7.67 5.31
C LYS A 87 -21.01 6.60 4.75
N GLY A 88 -20.92 6.48 3.42
CA GLY A 88 -20.00 5.54 2.79
C GLY A 88 -18.53 5.90 3.00
N LYS A 89 -18.18 7.19 3.00
CA LYS A 89 -16.84 7.67 3.32
C LYS A 89 -16.45 7.37 4.75
N ASP A 90 -17.37 7.60 5.68
CA ASP A 90 -17.15 7.34 7.11
C ASP A 90 -16.95 5.85 7.40
N GLN A 91 -17.70 4.97 6.73
CA GLN A 91 -17.51 3.52 6.85
C GLN A 91 -16.11 3.07 6.38
N ILE A 92 -15.68 3.53 5.22
CA ILE A 92 -14.34 3.20 4.69
C ILE A 92 -13.27 3.72 5.62
N ARG A 93 -13.39 4.95 6.07
CA ARG A 93 -12.46 5.56 7.02
C ARG A 93 -12.32 4.73 8.28
N THR A 94 -13.44 4.31 8.85
CA THR A 94 -13.45 3.47 10.05
C THR A 94 -12.74 2.14 9.81
N ILE A 95 -13.02 1.47 8.71
CA ILE A 95 -12.36 0.21 8.35
C ILE A 95 -10.84 0.38 8.25
N ILE A 96 -10.39 1.43 7.58
CA ILE A 96 -8.96 1.74 7.39
C ILE A 96 -8.31 2.08 8.73
N GLU A 97 -8.89 2.98 9.50
CA GLU A 97 -8.34 3.44 10.78
C GLU A 97 -8.27 2.31 11.80
N ASP A 98 -9.34 1.51 11.93
CA ASP A 98 -9.36 0.38 12.85
C ASP A 98 -8.27 -0.64 12.52
N TYR A 99 -8.10 -0.98 11.23
CA TYR A 99 -7.02 -1.89 10.83
C TYR A 99 -5.66 -1.31 11.18
N ILE A 100 -5.39 -0.07 10.79
CA ILE A 100 -4.06 0.54 10.99
C ILE A 100 -3.73 0.71 12.47
N LEU A 101 -4.70 1.13 13.28
CA LEU A 101 -4.49 1.42 14.70
C LEU A 101 -4.52 0.17 15.58
N GLU A 102 -5.31 -0.84 15.24
CA GLU A 102 -5.56 -1.99 16.11
C GLU A 102 -4.85 -3.27 15.67
N ARG A 103 -4.40 -3.35 14.40
CA ARG A 103 -3.79 -4.58 13.90
C ARG A 103 -2.31 -4.66 14.28
N GLU A 104 -2.00 -5.40 15.34
CA GLU A 104 -0.64 -5.54 15.87
C GLU A 104 0.34 -6.17 14.88
N GLN A 105 -0.13 -7.09 14.04
CA GLN A 105 0.69 -7.79 13.05
C GLN A 105 1.06 -6.91 11.84
N MET A 106 0.40 -5.75 11.66
CA MET A 106 0.77 -4.84 10.58
C MET A 106 2.17 -4.27 10.82
N THR A 107 3.10 -4.68 9.97
CA THR A 107 4.52 -4.41 10.13
C THR A 107 4.96 -3.17 9.37
N ASN A 108 4.44 -2.98 8.17
CA ASN A 108 4.68 -1.77 7.37
C ASN A 108 3.49 -1.52 6.45
N LEU A 109 3.15 -0.25 6.30
CA LEU A 109 2.10 0.21 5.38
C LEU A 109 2.75 0.83 4.14
N PHE A 110 2.40 0.34 2.97
CA PHE A 110 2.83 0.94 1.71
C PHE A 110 1.74 1.87 1.19
N VAL A 111 2.07 3.15 1.07
CA VAL A 111 1.16 4.18 0.54
C VAL A 111 1.49 4.39 -0.93
N LEU A 112 0.53 4.10 -1.79
CA LEU A 112 0.69 4.19 -3.23
C LEU A 112 0.33 5.59 -3.73
N ILE A 113 1.26 6.19 -4.46
CA ILE A 113 1.11 7.54 -5.04
C ILE A 113 1.37 7.45 -6.54
N ASP A 114 0.44 7.97 -7.34
CA ASP A 114 0.62 8.07 -8.79
C ASP A 114 1.76 9.06 -9.09
N SER A 115 2.83 8.58 -9.71
CA SER A 115 4.04 9.39 -9.97
C SER A 115 3.81 10.57 -10.92
N ARG A 116 2.69 10.58 -11.66
CA ARG A 116 2.36 11.64 -12.60
C ARG A 116 1.77 12.89 -11.95
N LEU A 117 1.25 12.74 -10.73
CA LEU A 117 0.49 13.79 -10.05
C LEU A 117 1.38 14.64 -9.15
N GLU A 118 1.03 15.91 -9.04
CA GLU A 118 1.57 16.77 -8.00
C GLU A 118 1.09 16.31 -6.62
N PRO A 119 1.80 16.66 -5.53
CA PRO A 119 1.33 16.33 -4.18
C PRO A 119 -0.08 16.85 -3.94
N GLN A 120 -0.97 15.95 -3.53
CA GLN A 120 -2.36 16.24 -3.21
C GLN A 120 -2.54 16.32 -1.70
N ASN A 121 -3.30 17.30 -1.23
CA ASN A 121 -3.53 17.50 0.20
C ASN A 121 -4.06 16.26 0.91
N ILE A 122 -4.95 15.51 0.25
CA ILE A 122 -5.53 14.31 0.84
C ILE A 122 -4.46 13.25 1.15
N ASP A 123 -3.47 13.09 0.29
CA ASP A 123 -2.38 12.13 0.49
C ASP A 123 -1.41 12.63 1.58
N LEU A 124 -1.08 13.92 1.54
CA LEU A 124 -0.19 14.54 2.53
C LEU A 124 -0.80 14.49 3.95
N GLU A 125 -2.09 14.78 4.07
CA GLU A 125 -2.82 14.71 5.34
C GLU A 125 -2.89 13.27 5.86
N PHE A 126 -3.10 12.30 4.98
CA PHE A 126 -3.09 10.89 5.37
C PHE A 126 -1.72 10.46 5.92
N MET A 127 -0.64 10.82 5.23
CA MET A 127 0.72 10.51 5.71
C MET A 127 1.07 11.23 7.01
N GLU A 128 0.62 12.48 7.18
CA GLU A 128 0.76 13.21 8.44
C GLU A 128 0.06 12.48 9.58
N TRP A 129 -1.16 12.01 9.36
CA TRP A 129 -1.90 11.21 10.32
C TRP A 129 -1.16 9.91 10.69
N LEU A 130 -0.55 9.24 9.72
CA LEU A 130 0.29 8.06 9.97
C LEU A 130 1.46 8.40 10.89
N GLY A 131 2.14 9.50 10.61
CA GLY A 131 3.26 9.98 11.42
C GLY A 131 2.86 10.32 12.85
N GLU A 132 1.74 11.02 13.03
CA GLU A 132 1.19 11.38 14.34
C GLU A 132 0.84 10.15 15.19
N ASN A 133 0.46 9.05 14.55
CA ASN A 133 0.11 7.80 15.23
C ASN A 133 1.27 6.79 15.29
N GLY A 134 2.47 7.20 14.89
CA GLY A 134 3.65 6.34 14.95
C GLY A 134 3.59 5.10 14.06
N ILE A 135 2.85 5.18 12.94
CA ILE A 135 2.67 4.05 12.03
C ILE A 135 3.86 3.97 11.08
N PRO A 136 4.57 2.83 11.02
CA PRO A 136 5.65 2.65 10.05
C PRO A 136 5.06 2.55 8.63
N PHE A 137 5.53 3.40 7.73
CA PHE A 137 5.06 3.38 6.34
C PHE A 137 6.17 3.72 5.35
N SER A 138 5.96 3.32 4.12
CA SER A 138 6.81 3.62 2.97
C SER A 138 5.94 4.08 1.82
N ILE A 139 6.52 4.84 0.88
CA ILE A 139 5.79 5.32 -0.30
C ILE A 139 6.16 4.45 -1.50
N ILE A 140 5.17 4.09 -2.31
CA ILE A 140 5.40 3.49 -3.63
C ILE A 140 4.85 4.45 -4.68
N PHE A 141 5.74 5.03 -5.46
CA PHE A 141 5.36 5.84 -6.63
C PHE A 141 5.02 4.88 -7.77
N THR A 142 3.77 4.89 -8.21
CA THR A 142 3.27 4.00 -9.25
C THR A 142 3.31 4.62 -10.63
N LYS A 143 3.08 3.82 -11.67
CA LYS A 143 2.96 4.27 -13.07
C LYS A 143 4.21 4.96 -13.62
N ALA A 144 5.38 4.53 -13.19
CA ALA A 144 6.65 5.10 -13.64
C ALA A 144 6.85 5.01 -15.16
N ASP A 145 6.28 3.98 -15.80
CA ASP A 145 6.32 3.79 -17.26
C ASP A 145 5.58 4.88 -18.05
N LYS A 146 4.66 5.60 -17.40
CA LYS A 146 3.87 6.66 -18.06
C LYS A 146 4.62 7.98 -18.21
N LEU A 147 5.77 8.12 -17.53
CA LEU A 147 6.59 9.34 -17.60
C LEU A 147 7.88 9.05 -18.37
N LYS A 148 8.17 9.89 -19.36
CA LYS A 148 9.34 9.78 -20.25
C LYS A 148 10.36 10.88 -19.96
N GLY A 149 11.62 10.60 -20.32
CA GLY A 149 12.72 11.53 -20.11
C GLY A 149 13.00 11.78 -18.63
N GLY A 150 13.39 13.00 -18.28
CA GLY A 150 13.68 13.38 -16.89
C GLY A 150 12.44 13.65 -16.03
N ARG A 151 11.22 13.47 -16.55
CA ARG A 151 9.99 13.90 -15.89
C ARG A 151 9.68 13.10 -14.63
N LEU A 152 9.92 11.80 -14.65
CA LEU A 152 9.75 10.94 -13.47
C LEU A 152 10.61 11.44 -12.31
N LYS A 153 11.90 11.64 -12.56
CA LYS A 153 12.82 12.14 -11.54
C LYS A 153 12.43 13.52 -11.02
N MET A 154 12.01 14.42 -11.92
CA MET A 154 11.53 15.76 -11.54
C MET A 154 10.32 15.68 -10.62
N ASN A 155 9.33 14.86 -10.98
CA ASN A 155 8.10 14.72 -10.20
C ASN A 155 8.38 14.13 -8.81
N ILE A 156 9.20 13.09 -8.73
CA ILE A 156 9.56 12.47 -7.45
C ILE A 156 10.34 13.45 -6.57
N ASN A 157 11.33 14.14 -7.13
CA ASN A 157 12.09 15.14 -6.39
C ASN A 157 11.21 16.29 -5.87
N ALA A 158 10.25 16.73 -6.67
CA ALA A 158 9.28 17.76 -6.25
C ALA A 158 8.39 17.25 -5.11
N TYR A 159 7.95 15.99 -5.18
CA TYR A 159 7.14 15.36 -4.14
C TYR A 159 7.93 15.26 -2.82
N LEU A 160 9.16 14.79 -2.89
CA LEU A 160 10.02 14.66 -1.71
C LEU A 160 10.36 16.01 -1.08
N ARG A 161 10.53 17.06 -1.89
CA ARG A 161 10.71 18.43 -1.37
C ARG A 161 9.47 18.92 -0.61
N GLU A 162 8.28 18.62 -1.10
CA GLU A 162 7.04 18.98 -0.41
C GLU A 162 6.93 18.24 0.94
N LEU A 163 7.25 16.94 0.95
CA LEU A 163 7.28 16.17 2.21
C LEU A 163 8.30 16.72 3.19
N SER A 164 9.47 17.15 2.72
CA SER A 164 10.55 17.64 3.59
C SER A 164 10.21 18.94 4.33
N LYS A 165 9.14 19.62 3.93
CA LYS A 165 8.61 20.79 4.68
C LYS A 165 8.03 20.40 6.05
N GLN A 166 7.55 19.15 6.19
CA GLN A 166 6.90 18.66 7.40
C GLN A 166 7.64 17.49 8.06
N TRP A 167 8.51 16.79 7.31
CA TRP A 167 9.22 15.61 7.78
C TRP A 167 10.72 15.91 7.91
N GLU A 168 11.28 15.70 9.09
CA GLU A 168 12.74 15.77 9.28
C GLU A 168 13.44 14.64 8.55
N GLU A 169 12.91 13.42 8.70
CA GLU A 169 13.39 12.24 8.01
C GLU A 169 12.29 11.73 7.07
N LEU A 170 12.62 11.67 5.78
CA LEU A 170 11.67 11.21 4.78
C LEU A 170 11.38 9.70 4.94
N PRO A 171 10.11 9.26 4.74
CA PRO A 171 9.83 7.84 4.71
C PRO A 171 10.57 7.16 3.56
N PRO A 172 10.91 5.87 3.70
CA PRO A 172 11.44 5.11 2.56
C PRO A 172 10.49 5.18 1.37
N TYR A 173 11.01 5.19 0.16
CA TYR A 173 10.18 5.20 -1.03
C TYR A 173 10.71 4.27 -2.12
N PHE A 174 9.82 3.86 -2.99
CA PHE A 174 10.09 2.98 -4.12
C PHE A 174 9.43 3.54 -5.37
N ILE A 175 10.02 3.23 -6.51
CA ILE A 175 9.50 3.61 -7.83
C ILE A 175 9.03 2.32 -8.50
N SER A 176 7.80 2.31 -9.00
CA SER A 176 7.23 1.08 -9.55
C SER A 176 6.47 1.29 -10.86
N SER A 177 6.43 0.21 -11.64
CA SER A 177 5.56 0.07 -12.79
C SER A 177 5.05 -1.35 -12.85
N SER A 178 3.73 -1.52 -12.84
CA SER A 178 3.11 -2.84 -13.02
C SER A 178 3.30 -3.36 -14.44
N GLU A 179 3.45 -2.48 -15.41
CA GLU A 179 3.65 -2.83 -16.83
C GLU A 179 5.00 -3.51 -17.09
N ASN A 180 6.08 -2.95 -16.56
CA ASN A 180 7.44 -3.40 -16.83
C ASN A 180 8.15 -4.00 -15.62
N ARG A 181 7.44 -4.21 -14.51
CA ARG A 181 7.94 -4.79 -13.26
C ARG A 181 9.03 -3.98 -12.55
N THR A 182 9.17 -2.72 -12.86
CA THR A 182 10.07 -1.82 -12.13
C THR A 182 9.71 -1.81 -10.65
N GLY A 183 10.72 -1.91 -9.78
CA GLY A 183 10.56 -1.82 -8.33
C GLY A 183 10.19 -3.13 -7.63
N ARG A 184 9.87 -4.19 -8.37
CA ARG A 184 9.48 -5.49 -7.77
C ARG A 184 10.56 -6.04 -6.85
N THR A 185 11.77 -6.14 -7.34
CA THR A 185 12.91 -6.67 -6.57
C THR A 185 13.18 -5.84 -5.32
N GLU A 186 13.19 -4.53 -5.45
CA GLU A 186 13.47 -3.61 -4.34
C GLU A 186 12.40 -3.70 -3.24
N ILE A 187 11.13 -3.74 -3.61
CA ILE A 187 10.03 -3.85 -2.64
C ILE A 187 10.08 -5.21 -1.93
N LEU A 188 10.24 -6.31 -2.69
CA LEU A 188 10.30 -7.64 -2.11
C LEU A 188 11.52 -7.84 -1.21
N ASN A 189 12.67 -7.27 -1.57
CA ASN A 189 13.88 -7.31 -0.74
C ASN A 189 13.68 -6.52 0.55
N TYR A 190 12.99 -5.38 0.49
CA TYR A 190 12.65 -4.59 1.67
C TYR A 190 11.81 -5.39 2.65
N ILE A 191 10.77 -6.08 2.16
CA ILE A 191 9.93 -6.97 2.97
C ILE A 191 10.75 -8.13 3.56
N GLU A 192 11.57 -8.77 2.74
CA GLU A 192 12.41 -9.88 3.18
C GLU A 192 13.36 -9.47 4.31
N ASN A 193 14.00 -8.32 4.19
CA ASN A 193 14.91 -7.82 5.21
C ASN A 193 14.20 -7.56 6.53
N ILE A 194 13.00 -6.98 6.50
CA ILE A 194 12.20 -6.78 7.70
C ILE A 194 11.79 -8.12 8.32
N ASN A 195 11.36 -9.09 7.50
CA ASN A 195 11.00 -10.42 7.97
C ASN A 195 12.16 -11.12 8.67
N LYS A 196 13.37 -10.98 8.16
CA LYS A 196 14.58 -11.51 8.78
C LYS A 196 14.84 -10.90 10.16
N GLU A 197 14.69 -9.59 10.29
CA GLU A 197 14.85 -8.90 11.58
C GLU A 197 13.82 -9.35 12.62
N ILE A 198 12.57 -9.56 12.21
CA ILE A 198 11.51 -10.04 13.10
C ILE A 198 11.83 -11.44 13.62
N ASN A 199 12.33 -12.34 12.77
CA ASN A 199 12.61 -13.72 13.11
C ASN A 199 13.81 -13.89 14.06
N TYR A 200 14.64 -12.85 14.23
CA TYR A 200 15.78 -12.86 15.16
C TYR A 200 15.48 -12.23 16.53
N LYS A 201 14.25 -11.75 16.74
CA LYS A 201 13.80 -11.23 18.03
C LYS A 201 12.91 -12.23 18.73
#